data_bbe8e9b27e6303760280cfa106b65770
#
_entry.id   bbe8e9b27e6303760280cfa106b65770
#
_cell.length_a   1.000
_cell.length_b   1.000
_cell.length_c   1.000
_cell.angle_alpha   90.00
_cell.angle_beta   90.00
_cell.angle_gamma   90.00
#
_symmetry.space_group_name_H-M   'P 1'
#
loop_
_entity.id
_entity.type
_entity.pdbx_description
1 polymer ?
#
loop_
_entity_poly.entity_id
_entity_poly.type
_entity_poly.pdbx_seq_one_letter_code
_entity_poly.pdbx_strand_id
1 'polypeptide(L)'
;MPCYSIDGVIPVVHPQAYVHPTAVLIGDVIIEAGAYIGPFAALRADFGRIHIQQNANVQDSCTVHGFPDSVTLVEEYGHIGHGA
;
A
#
# COMPACT_ATOMS: atom_id res chain seq x y z
N MET A 1 -4.63 -6.14 11.87
CA MET A 1 -4.21 -5.39 10.67
C MET A 1 -2.94 -6.03 10.14
N PRO A 2 -2.85 -6.39 8.85
CA PRO A 2 -1.70 -7.10 8.27
C PRO A 2 -0.52 -6.16 7.97
N CYS A 3 -0.08 -5.43 8.97
CA CYS A 3 1.02 -4.47 8.84
C CYS A 3 2.27 -5.00 9.53
N TYR A 4 3.39 -4.92 8.84
CA TYR A 4 4.67 -5.41 9.33
C TYR A 4 5.71 -4.30 9.26
N SER A 5 6.53 -4.20 10.29
CA SER A 5 7.61 -3.21 10.33
C SER A 5 8.84 -3.72 9.59
N ILE A 6 9.64 -2.78 9.10
CA ILE A 6 10.99 -3.06 8.63
C ILE A 6 11.90 -1.92 9.10
N ASP A 7 13.02 -2.25 9.73
CA ASP A 7 13.94 -1.27 10.32
C ASP A 7 13.23 -0.25 11.21
N GLY A 8 12.21 -0.69 11.96
CA GLY A 8 11.45 0.18 12.84
C GLY A 8 10.40 1.05 12.16
N VAL A 9 10.26 0.98 10.85
CA VAL A 9 9.24 1.73 10.11
C VAL A 9 8.02 0.83 9.91
N ILE A 10 6.85 1.34 10.29
CA ILE A 10 5.59 0.62 10.18
C ILE A 10 4.67 1.33 9.18
N PRO A 11 3.78 0.60 8.50
CA PRO A 11 2.78 1.22 7.63
C PRO A 11 1.87 2.19 8.39
N VAL A 12 1.51 3.29 7.71
CA VAL A 12 0.55 4.26 8.23
C VAL A 12 -0.70 4.20 7.37
N VAL A 13 -1.82 3.79 7.99
CA VAL A 13 -3.09 3.63 7.30
C VAL A 13 -4.09 4.61 7.90
N HIS A 14 -4.66 5.47 7.04
CA HIS A 14 -5.67 6.44 7.50
C HIS A 14 -6.90 5.67 8.00
N PRO A 15 -7.55 6.13 9.09
CA PRO A 15 -8.73 5.43 9.63
C PRO A 15 -9.88 5.26 8.64
N GLN A 16 -9.98 6.11 7.62
CA GLN A 16 -11.02 6.02 6.61
C GLN A 16 -10.59 5.27 5.36
N ALA A 17 -9.41 4.67 5.37
CA ALA A 17 -8.99 3.75 4.31
C ALA A 17 -9.45 2.33 4.63
N TYR A 18 -9.58 1.51 3.60
CA TYR A 18 -9.89 0.09 3.79
C TYR A 18 -8.72 -0.76 3.32
N VAL A 19 -8.23 -1.62 4.20
CA VAL A 19 -7.21 -2.63 3.86
C VAL A 19 -7.81 -4.00 4.16
N HIS A 20 -7.93 -4.84 3.14
CA HIS A 20 -8.50 -6.17 3.33
C HIS A 20 -7.62 -6.98 4.30
N PRO A 21 -8.21 -7.78 5.19
CA PRO A 21 -7.43 -8.55 6.19
C PRO A 21 -6.36 -9.49 5.60
N THR A 22 -6.50 -9.91 4.34
CA THR A 22 -5.51 -10.78 3.69
C THR A 22 -4.45 -10.00 2.91
N ALA A 23 -4.54 -8.68 2.84
CA ALA A 23 -3.49 -7.87 2.24
C ALA A 23 -2.29 -7.80 3.18
N VAL A 24 -1.11 -7.52 2.62
CA VAL A 24 0.12 -7.41 3.39
C VAL A 24 0.76 -6.06 3.12
N LEU A 25 1.03 -5.29 4.17
CA LEU A 25 1.72 -4.01 4.09
C LEU A 25 3.02 -4.12 4.87
N ILE A 26 4.13 -3.82 4.24
CA ILE A 26 5.46 -3.96 4.85
C ILE A 26 6.22 -2.64 4.74
N GLY A 27 6.65 -2.10 5.89
CA GLY A 27 7.57 -0.96 5.93
C GLY A 27 6.92 0.38 5.67
N ASP A 28 7.57 1.21 4.87
CA ASP A 28 7.20 2.62 4.67
C ASP A 28 6.05 2.77 3.66
N VAL A 29 4.88 2.26 4.05
CA VAL A 29 3.64 2.34 3.26
C VAL A 29 2.74 3.41 3.87
N ILE A 30 2.25 4.33 3.04
CA ILE A 30 1.30 5.36 3.47
C ILE A 30 0.02 5.20 2.66
N ILE A 31 -1.09 4.97 3.35
CA ILE A 31 -2.42 4.81 2.74
C ILE A 31 -3.30 5.95 3.21
N GLU A 32 -3.77 6.79 2.28
CA GLU A 32 -4.59 7.95 2.59
C GLU A 32 -6.08 7.62 2.67
N ALA A 33 -6.88 8.62 3.08
CA ALA A 33 -8.31 8.45 3.30
C ALA A 33 -9.03 7.98 2.04
N GLY A 34 -10.00 7.08 2.21
CA GLY A 34 -10.82 6.58 1.10
C GLY A 34 -10.11 5.62 0.17
N ALA A 35 -8.83 5.34 0.37
CA ALA A 35 -8.11 4.37 -0.44
C ALA A 35 -8.57 2.94 -0.11
N TYR A 36 -8.46 2.05 -1.08
CA TYR A 36 -8.87 0.66 -0.95
C TYR A 36 -7.71 -0.26 -1.33
N ILE A 37 -7.38 -1.19 -0.45
CA ILE A 37 -6.37 -2.22 -0.72
C ILE A 37 -7.08 -3.58 -0.65
N GLY A 38 -7.11 -4.27 -1.77
CA GLY A 38 -7.89 -5.50 -1.93
C GLY A 38 -7.24 -6.75 -1.36
N PRO A 39 -7.99 -7.88 -1.39
CA PRO A 39 -7.49 -9.14 -0.85
C PRO A 39 -6.24 -9.61 -1.58
N PHE A 40 -5.31 -10.16 -0.81
CA PHE A 40 -4.04 -10.72 -1.28
C PHE A 40 -3.12 -9.72 -1.98
N ALA A 41 -3.37 -8.43 -1.87
CA ALA A 41 -2.43 -7.43 -2.34
C ALA A 41 -1.21 -7.40 -1.41
N ALA A 42 -0.03 -7.19 -1.97
CA ALA A 42 1.20 -7.11 -1.21
C ALA A 42 1.91 -5.79 -1.56
N LEU A 43 2.00 -4.89 -0.58
CA LEU A 43 2.70 -3.62 -0.72
C LEU A 43 3.98 -3.70 0.11
N ARG A 44 5.11 -3.93 -0.56
CA ARG A 44 6.40 -4.10 0.10
C ARG A 44 7.23 -2.82 -0.03
N ALA A 45 7.23 -2.00 1.00
CA ALA A 45 8.07 -0.80 1.05
C ALA A 45 9.34 -1.09 1.86
N ASP A 46 9.96 -2.22 1.57
CA ASP A 46 11.19 -2.64 2.23
C ASP A 46 12.42 -1.89 1.69
N PHE A 47 12.39 -1.42 0.46
CA PHE A 47 13.49 -0.66 -0.14
C PHE A 47 13.11 0.74 -0.58
N GLY A 48 11.85 1.08 -0.69
CA GLY A 48 11.40 2.41 -1.11
C GLY A 48 9.98 2.66 -0.62
N ARG A 49 9.63 3.93 -0.45
CA ARG A 49 8.30 4.30 0.03
C ARG A 49 7.23 3.95 -0.98
N ILE A 50 6.09 3.47 -0.49
CA ILE A 50 4.87 3.32 -1.27
C ILE A 50 3.84 4.29 -0.70
N HIS A 51 3.26 5.14 -1.55
CA HIS A 51 2.28 6.13 -1.13
C HIS A 51 1.03 5.99 -1.99
N ILE A 52 -0.06 5.58 -1.37
CA ILE A 52 -1.36 5.44 -2.01
C ILE A 52 -2.21 6.63 -1.60
N GLN A 53 -2.51 7.50 -2.55
CA GLN A 53 -3.21 8.75 -2.27
C GLN A 53 -4.72 8.56 -2.13
N GLN A 54 -5.41 9.65 -1.79
CA GLN A 54 -6.84 9.64 -1.48
C GLN A 54 -7.65 8.96 -2.58
N ASN A 55 -8.58 8.09 -2.17
CA ASN A 55 -9.54 7.44 -3.06
C ASN A 55 -8.92 6.61 -4.18
N ALA A 56 -7.63 6.31 -4.11
CA ALA A 56 -6.98 5.39 -5.04
C ALA A 56 -7.26 3.95 -4.59
N ASN A 57 -7.01 2.99 -5.48
CA ASN A 57 -7.15 1.59 -5.09
C ASN A 57 -6.04 0.71 -5.68
N VAL A 58 -5.72 -0.31 -4.91
CA VAL A 58 -4.86 -1.42 -5.33
C VAL A 58 -5.72 -2.66 -5.23
N GLN A 59 -6.01 -3.27 -6.36
CA GLN A 59 -6.99 -4.34 -6.43
C GLN A 59 -6.38 -5.69 -6.04
N ASP A 60 -7.18 -6.75 -6.18
CA ASP A 60 -6.86 -8.07 -5.68
C ASP A 60 -5.56 -8.62 -6.27
N SER A 61 -4.75 -9.27 -5.44
CA SER A 61 -3.54 -9.99 -5.86
C SER A 61 -2.48 -9.13 -6.54
N CYS A 62 -2.49 -7.81 -6.31
CA CYS A 62 -1.45 -6.93 -6.83
C CYS A 62 -0.20 -7.02 -5.99
N THR A 63 0.95 -6.84 -6.64
CA THR A 63 2.24 -6.73 -5.95
C THR A 63 2.86 -5.40 -6.29
N VAL A 64 3.16 -4.60 -5.26
CA VAL A 64 3.78 -3.28 -5.41
C VAL A 64 5.06 -3.25 -4.60
N HIS A 65 6.14 -2.83 -5.21
CA HIS A 65 7.40 -2.57 -4.50
C HIS A 65 8.17 -1.47 -5.25
N GLY A 66 9.19 -0.92 -4.61
CA GLY A 66 9.98 0.16 -5.21
C GLY A 66 11.47 -0.10 -5.08
N PHE A 67 12.25 0.89 -5.50
CA PHE A 67 13.70 0.86 -5.39
C PHE A 67 14.18 1.75 -4.26
N PRO A 68 15.41 1.55 -3.73
CA PRO A 68 15.97 2.44 -2.70
C PRO A 68 15.92 3.90 -3.15
N ASP A 69 15.64 4.79 -2.19
CA ASP A 69 15.58 6.23 -2.39
C ASP A 69 14.54 6.68 -3.43
N SER A 70 13.49 5.88 -3.63
CA SER A 70 12.40 6.20 -4.55
C SER A 70 11.06 6.19 -3.82
N VAL A 71 10.04 6.76 -4.48
CA VAL A 71 8.66 6.70 -4.02
C VAL A 71 7.82 6.10 -5.14
N THR A 72 7.10 5.02 -4.84
CA THR A 72 6.08 4.49 -5.74
C THR A 72 4.77 5.14 -5.35
N LEU A 73 4.23 5.95 -6.25
CA LEU A 73 3.06 6.79 -5.98
C LEU A 73 1.88 6.35 -6.82
N VAL A 74 0.76 6.05 -6.15
CA VAL A 74 -0.54 5.92 -6.82
C VAL A 74 -1.32 7.18 -6.48
N GLU A 75 -1.54 8.03 -7.47
CA GLU A 75 -2.17 9.32 -7.27
C GLU A 75 -3.66 9.18 -7.00
N GLU A 76 -4.29 10.30 -6.58
CA GLU A 76 -5.70 10.30 -6.23
C GLU A 76 -6.54 9.68 -7.34
N TYR A 77 -7.49 8.82 -6.94
CA TYR A 77 -8.38 8.08 -7.84
C TYR A 77 -7.67 7.13 -8.80
N GLY A 78 -6.37 6.89 -8.61
CA GLY A 78 -5.64 5.91 -9.41
C GLY A 78 -6.09 4.48 -9.13
N HIS A 79 -5.91 3.61 -10.11
CA HIS A 79 -6.29 2.20 -10.00
C HIS A 79 -5.14 1.31 -10.41
N ILE A 80 -4.80 0.34 -9.56
CA ILE A 80 -3.90 -0.75 -9.92
C ILE A 80 -4.77 -1.98 -10.10
N GLY A 81 -4.87 -2.45 -11.34
CA GLY A 81 -5.80 -3.54 -11.68
C GLY A 81 -5.38 -4.90 -11.11
N HIS A 82 -6.32 -5.85 -11.11
CA HIS A 82 -6.11 -7.17 -10.53
C HIS A 82 -4.85 -7.84 -11.04
N GLY A 83 -4.06 -8.42 -10.13
CA GLY A 83 -2.89 -9.21 -10.48
C GLY A 83 -1.69 -8.43 -11.02
N ALA A 84 -1.74 -7.10 -10.97
CA ALA A 84 -0.63 -6.27 -11.45
C ALA A 84 0.60 -6.37 -10.54
#